data_3aeb58fc33d1d5ecdc6c66668ddb7ace
#
_entry.id   3aeb58fc33d1d5ecdc6c66668ddb7ace
#
_cell.length_a   1.000
_cell.length_b   1.000
_cell.length_c   1.000
_cell.angle_alpha   90.00
_cell.angle_beta   90.00
_cell.angle_gamma   90.00
#
_symmetry.space_group_name_H-M   'P 1'
#
loop_
_entity.id
_entity.type
_entity.pdbx_description
1 polymer ?
#
loop_
_entity_poly.entity_id
_entity_poly.type
_entity_poly.pdbx_seq_one_letter_code
_entity_poly.pdbx_strand_id
1 'polypeptide(L)'
;MGIWSISHMILRHSPAKILLRKMFGGQAAMLIGEYTHTLDPKKRLSLPAKFRSELGRKIVITRGLDNCLFMYSQREWGKISKKLGELSFTKADTRGFNRFMLSGAVEVDMDGAGRILIPDFQKEFASLKEKVVLAGLNDRVEVWDESRWKSYKKRIEGQAD
;
A
#
# COMPACT_ATOMS: atom_id res chain seq x y z
N MET A 1 39.37 14.03 19.34
CA MET A 1 38.75 13.04 18.46
C MET A 1 37.77 12.21 19.26
N GLY A 2 36.51 12.21 18.96
CA GLY A 2 35.63 11.09 19.20
C GLY A 2 34.61 11.15 20.33
N ILE A 3 34.15 12.29 20.82
CA ILE A 3 33.05 12.33 21.83
C ILE A 3 31.64 12.39 21.19
N TRP A 4 31.54 12.63 19.88
CA TRP A 4 30.27 12.78 19.18
C TRP A 4 29.60 11.46 18.75
N SER A 5 30.32 10.34 18.80
CA SER A 5 29.81 9.04 18.30
C SER A 5 28.93 8.29 19.30
N ILE A 6 29.13 8.48 20.60
CA ILE A 6 28.44 7.71 21.64
C ILE A 6 27.04 8.29 21.94
N SER A 7 26.91 9.62 21.89
CA SER A 7 25.61 10.28 22.12
C SER A 7 24.55 9.95 21.06
N HIS A 8 24.95 9.73 19.80
CA HIS A 8 24.03 9.36 18.72
C HIS A 8 23.55 7.91 18.80
N MET A 9 24.36 7.03 19.39
CA MET A 9 24.03 5.62 19.53
C MET A 9 23.12 5.35 20.73
N ILE A 10 23.27 6.14 21.79
CA ILE A 10 22.44 6.05 23.02
C ILE A 10 21.02 6.58 22.77
N LEU A 11 20.86 7.59 21.90
CA LEU A 11 19.54 8.13 21.55
C LEU A 11 18.66 7.22 20.70
N ARG A 12 19.24 6.22 20.04
CA ARG A 12 18.47 5.24 19.22
C ARG A 12 17.75 4.17 20.05
N HIS A 13 18.18 3.90 21.29
CA HIS A 13 17.65 2.86 22.15
C HIS A 13 17.20 3.36 23.52
N SER A 14 16.79 4.62 23.63
CA SER A 14 16.27 5.14 24.88
C SER A 14 15.09 4.32 25.37
N PRO A 15 15.09 3.87 26.65
CA PRO A 15 13.97 3.16 27.27
C PRO A 15 12.65 3.91 27.13
N ALA A 16 12.71 5.24 27.12
CA ALA A 16 11.55 6.11 26.89
C ALA A 16 10.94 5.93 25.50
N LYS A 17 11.76 5.76 24.45
CA LYS A 17 11.24 5.48 23.09
C LYS A 17 10.64 4.11 22.97
N ILE A 18 11.22 3.13 23.67
CA ILE A 18 10.68 1.77 23.71
C ILE A 18 9.36 1.74 24.49
N LEU A 19 9.27 2.49 25.57
CA LEU A 19 8.08 2.61 26.37
C LEU A 19 6.96 3.37 25.64
N LEU A 20 7.29 4.50 24.99
CA LEU A 20 6.37 5.22 24.11
C LEU A 20 5.83 4.33 22.98
N ARG A 21 6.71 3.54 22.37
CA ARG A 21 6.32 2.59 21.33
C ARG A 21 5.40 1.47 21.84
N LYS A 22 5.57 1.06 23.11
CA LYS A 22 4.68 0.09 23.78
C LYS A 22 3.35 0.71 24.23
N MET A 23 3.37 1.95 24.71
CA MET A 23 2.18 2.64 25.22
C MET A 23 1.25 3.15 24.15
N PHE A 24 1.78 3.59 22.98
CA PHE A 24 0.99 4.10 21.86
C PHE A 24 0.80 3.07 20.74
N GLY A 25 1.01 1.76 21.08
CA GLY A 25 0.91 0.65 20.12
C GLY A 25 1.63 1.03 18.84
N GLY A 26 2.77 0.44 18.52
CA GLY A 26 3.66 0.85 17.45
C GLY A 26 2.90 1.65 16.41
N GLN A 27 3.27 2.93 16.22
CA GLN A 27 2.54 3.84 15.34
C GLN A 27 2.20 3.09 14.07
N ALA A 28 0.91 2.84 13.87
CA ALA A 28 0.46 2.30 12.60
C ALA A 28 1.04 3.23 11.53
N ALA A 29 1.82 2.66 10.64
CA ALA A 29 2.38 3.34 9.51
C ALA A 29 1.30 4.18 8.87
N MET A 30 1.45 5.51 8.87
CA MET A 30 0.45 6.38 8.26
C MET A 30 0.75 6.48 6.77
N LEU A 31 0.18 5.57 6.00
CA LEU A 31 0.12 5.69 4.55
C LEU A 31 -0.96 6.72 4.23
N ILE A 32 -0.54 7.96 4.05
CA ILE A 32 -1.43 9.08 3.70
C ILE A 32 -0.83 9.92 2.58
N GLY A 33 -1.67 10.65 1.89
CA GLY A 33 -1.26 11.55 0.82
C GLY A 33 -1.47 10.97 -0.56
N GLU A 34 -1.33 11.83 -1.53
CA GLU A 34 -1.57 11.56 -2.96
C GLU A 34 -0.30 11.94 -3.73
N TYR A 35 0.17 11.01 -4.56
CA TYR A 35 1.38 11.17 -5.36
C TYR A 35 1.14 10.71 -6.78
N THR A 36 1.53 11.53 -7.76
CA THR A 36 1.51 11.14 -9.17
C THR A 36 2.86 10.61 -9.57
N HIS A 37 2.89 9.42 -10.14
CA HIS A 37 4.07 8.74 -10.65
C HIS A 37 3.86 8.24 -12.07
N THR A 38 4.96 7.84 -12.71
CA THR A 38 4.95 7.26 -14.05
C THR A 38 5.19 5.76 -13.96
N LEU A 39 4.33 5.00 -14.63
CA LEU A 39 4.56 3.58 -14.90
C LEU A 39 5.46 3.48 -16.13
N ASP A 40 6.66 2.93 -15.99
CA ASP A 40 7.62 2.86 -17.09
C ASP A 40 7.21 1.81 -18.16
N PRO A 41 7.85 1.81 -19.35
CA PRO A 41 7.54 0.83 -20.39
C PRO A 41 7.76 -0.63 -19.97
N LYS A 42 8.59 -0.88 -18.95
CA LYS A 42 8.80 -2.21 -18.35
C LYS A 42 7.83 -2.51 -17.21
N LYS A 43 6.78 -1.72 -17.06
CA LYS A 43 5.74 -1.84 -16.00
C LYS A 43 6.27 -1.70 -14.59
N ARG A 44 7.34 -0.96 -14.40
CA ARG A 44 7.91 -0.65 -13.09
C ARG A 44 7.36 0.66 -12.59
N LEU A 45 6.99 0.68 -11.32
CA LEU A 45 6.44 1.83 -10.62
C LEU A 45 7.35 2.19 -9.46
N SER A 46 7.88 3.40 -9.47
CA SER A 46 8.62 3.95 -8.33
C SER A 46 7.67 4.34 -7.22
N LEU A 47 8.00 3.95 -5.99
CA LEU A 47 7.21 4.31 -4.83
C LEU A 47 7.84 5.53 -4.12
N PRO A 48 7.02 6.46 -3.60
CA PRO A 48 7.52 7.54 -2.74
C PRO A 48 8.29 6.98 -1.54
N ALA A 49 9.35 7.66 -1.14
CA ALA A 49 10.20 7.22 -0.02
C ALA A 49 9.38 6.96 1.26
N LYS A 50 8.38 7.81 1.53
CA LYS A 50 7.45 7.66 2.64
C LYS A 50 6.67 6.34 2.59
N PHE A 51 6.18 5.94 1.42
CA PHE A 51 5.47 4.68 1.27
C PHE A 51 6.40 3.48 1.31
N ARG A 52 7.62 3.61 0.79
CA ARG A 52 8.62 2.53 0.82
C ARG A 52 8.95 2.08 2.23
N SER A 53 9.17 3.02 3.15
CA SER A 53 9.51 2.70 4.54
C SER A 53 8.37 1.97 5.26
N GLU A 54 7.14 2.24 4.89
CA GLU A 54 5.95 1.70 5.52
C GLU A 54 5.51 0.37 4.92
N LEU A 55 5.60 0.24 3.59
CA LEU A 55 5.22 -0.99 2.88
C LEU A 55 6.25 -2.10 3.04
N GLY A 56 7.53 -1.74 3.23
CA GLY A 56 8.62 -2.70 3.29
C GLY A 56 9.06 -3.20 1.92
N ARG A 57 9.96 -4.18 1.90
CA ARG A 57 10.56 -4.69 0.66
C ARG A 57 9.67 -5.67 -0.12
N LYS A 58 8.79 -6.37 0.59
CA LYS A 58 7.82 -7.29 0.00
C LYS A 58 6.42 -6.71 0.16
N ILE A 59 5.76 -6.54 -0.94
CA ILE A 59 4.47 -5.86 -1.04
C ILE A 59 3.48 -6.81 -1.67
N VAL A 60 2.28 -6.86 -1.14
CA VAL A 60 1.18 -7.60 -1.77
C VAL A 60 0.29 -6.64 -2.53
N ILE A 61 0.12 -6.88 -3.82
CA ILE A 61 -0.77 -6.12 -4.69
C ILE A 61 -1.96 -7.00 -5.03
N THR A 62 -3.16 -6.47 -4.90
CA THR A 62 -4.38 -7.16 -5.28
C THR A 62 -5.35 -6.22 -6.00
N ARG A 63 -6.41 -6.79 -6.55
CA ARG A 63 -7.51 -6.01 -7.11
C ARG A 63 -8.19 -5.23 -6.00
N GLY A 64 -8.40 -3.95 -6.24
CA GLY A 64 -9.19 -3.10 -5.36
C GLY A 64 -10.61 -2.93 -5.86
N LEU A 65 -11.39 -2.19 -5.11
CA LEU A 65 -12.72 -1.75 -5.52
C LEU A 65 -12.59 -0.51 -6.43
N ASP A 66 -13.65 -0.21 -7.19
CA ASP A 66 -13.66 0.92 -8.13
C ASP A 66 -12.57 0.86 -9.22
N ASN A 67 -12.14 -0.37 -9.61
CA ASN A 67 -11.12 -0.61 -10.64
C ASN A 67 -9.75 0.04 -10.35
N CYS A 68 -9.34 0.05 -9.11
CA CYS A 68 -7.98 0.36 -8.71
C CYS A 68 -7.26 -0.89 -8.16
N LEU A 69 -5.97 -0.77 -7.86
CA LEU A 69 -5.24 -1.80 -7.15
C LEU A 69 -5.03 -1.39 -5.68
N PHE A 70 -5.02 -2.37 -4.80
CA PHE A 70 -4.63 -2.19 -3.41
C PHE A 70 -3.24 -2.75 -3.18
N MET A 71 -2.38 -1.98 -2.55
CA MET A 71 -1.06 -2.42 -2.10
C MET A 71 -0.99 -2.43 -0.58
N TYR A 72 -0.52 -3.54 -0.04
CA TYR A 72 -0.35 -3.77 1.39
C TYR A 72 1.08 -4.15 1.73
N SER A 73 1.53 -3.77 2.93
CA SER A 73 2.66 -4.46 3.54
C SER A 73 2.28 -5.92 3.82
N GLN A 74 3.25 -6.81 3.97
CA GLN A 74 2.97 -8.21 4.35
C GLN A 74 2.18 -8.30 5.66
N ARG A 75 2.47 -7.42 6.61
CA ARG A 75 1.77 -7.38 7.90
C ARG A 75 0.29 -7.03 7.74
N GLU A 76 -0.02 -5.99 6.99
CA GLU A 76 -1.41 -5.58 6.77
C GLU A 76 -2.17 -6.59 5.91
N TRP A 77 -1.50 -7.16 4.90
CA TRP A 77 -2.08 -8.25 4.12
C TRP A 77 -2.43 -9.47 4.98
N GLY A 78 -1.56 -9.84 5.94
CA GLY A 78 -1.84 -10.91 6.89
C GLY A 78 -3.14 -10.69 7.67
N LYS A 79 -3.40 -9.45 8.10
CA LYS A 79 -4.66 -9.09 8.78
C LYS A 79 -5.87 -9.19 7.86
N ILE A 80 -5.75 -8.67 6.64
CA ILE A 80 -6.83 -8.67 5.65
C ILE A 80 -7.16 -10.10 5.20
N SER A 81 -6.15 -10.89 4.86
CA SER A 81 -6.34 -12.28 4.43
C SER A 81 -6.99 -13.14 5.52
N LYS A 82 -6.62 -12.91 6.78
CA LYS A 82 -7.26 -13.57 7.92
C LYS A 82 -8.74 -13.21 8.02
N LYS A 83 -9.09 -11.93 7.93
CA LYS A 83 -10.49 -11.48 7.94
C LYS A 83 -11.29 -12.07 6.78
N LEU A 84 -10.70 -12.11 5.59
CA LEU A 84 -11.34 -12.74 4.42
C LEU A 84 -11.59 -14.22 4.64
N GLY A 85 -10.64 -14.94 5.25
CA GLY A 85 -10.78 -16.35 5.60
C GLY A 85 -11.85 -16.64 6.66
N GLU A 86 -12.17 -15.68 7.51
CA GLU A 86 -13.20 -15.79 8.54
C GLU A 86 -14.62 -15.53 8.02
N LEU A 87 -14.75 -14.99 6.80
CA LEU A 87 -16.05 -14.75 6.18
C LEU A 87 -16.74 -16.07 5.81
N SER A 88 -18.07 -16.08 5.93
CA SER A 88 -18.88 -17.26 5.63
C SER A 88 -18.74 -17.68 4.16
N PHE A 89 -18.18 -18.86 3.92
CA PHE A 89 -18.08 -19.44 2.55
C PHE A 89 -19.42 -19.97 2.02
N THR A 90 -20.45 -20.05 2.86
CA THR A 90 -21.78 -20.52 2.44
C THR A 90 -22.53 -19.49 1.60
N LYS A 91 -22.20 -18.20 1.74
CA LYS A 91 -22.81 -17.11 0.96
C LYS A 91 -22.07 -16.93 -0.37
N ALA A 92 -22.82 -16.87 -1.45
CA ALA A 92 -22.26 -16.73 -2.82
C ALA A 92 -21.44 -15.44 -2.98
N ASP A 93 -21.95 -14.31 -2.48
CA ASP A 93 -21.27 -13.00 -2.58
C ASP A 93 -19.93 -13.01 -1.83
N THR A 94 -19.91 -13.60 -0.65
CA THR A 94 -18.67 -13.74 0.13
C THR A 94 -17.63 -14.61 -0.58
N ARG A 95 -18.04 -15.74 -1.16
CA ARG A 95 -17.15 -16.58 -1.96
C ARG A 95 -16.60 -15.85 -3.18
N GLY A 96 -17.46 -15.07 -3.86
CA GLY A 96 -17.07 -14.26 -5.00
C GLY A 96 -16.04 -13.20 -4.61
N PHE A 97 -16.29 -12.49 -3.51
CA PHE A 97 -15.37 -11.49 -2.99
C PHE A 97 -14.02 -12.08 -2.55
N ASN A 98 -14.03 -13.20 -1.85
CA ASN A 98 -12.81 -13.91 -1.46
C ASN A 98 -11.98 -14.32 -2.68
N ARG A 99 -12.62 -14.90 -3.69
CA ARG A 99 -11.94 -15.25 -4.95
C ARG A 99 -11.35 -14.03 -5.63
N PHE A 100 -12.11 -12.95 -5.69
CA PHE A 100 -11.68 -11.68 -6.29
C PHE A 100 -10.41 -11.12 -5.63
N MET A 101 -10.42 -11.03 -4.31
CA MET A 101 -9.32 -10.45 -3.54
C MET A 101 -8.11 -11.39 -3.44
N LEU A 102 -8.34 -12.64 -3.06
CA LEU A 102 -7.24 -13.58 -2.78
C LEU A 102 -6.59 -14.13 -4.07
N SER A 103 -7.38 -14.52 -5.06
CA SER A 103 -6.81 -15.00 -6.33
C SER A 103 -6.18 -13.90 -7.18
N GLY A 104 -6.56 -12.66 -6.95
CA GLY A 104 -5.97 -11.49 -7.59
C GLY A 104 -4.70 -10.97 -6.93
N ALA A 105 -4.31 -11.52 -5.79
CA ALA A 105 -3.17 -11.05 -5.02
C ALA A 105 -1.84 -11.63 -5.55
N VAL A 106 -0.82 -10.77 -5.64
CA VAL A 106 0.54 -11.15 -6.01
C VAL A 106 1.51 -10.47 -5.05
N GLU A 107 2.45 -11.25 -4.54
CA GLU A 107 3.58 -10.71 -3.78
C GLU A 107 4.65 -10.24 -4.75
N VAL A 108 5.11 -9.01 -4.61
CA VAL A 108 6.17 -8.41 -5.41
C VAL A 108 7.29 -7.90 -4.54
N ASP A 109 8.52 -7.99 -5.05
CA ASP A 109 9.69 -7.44 -4.38
C ASP A 109 9.97 -6.02 -4.87
N MET A 110 10.35 -5.15 -3.95
CA MET A 110 10.86 -3.82 -4.28
C MET A 110 12.33 -3.95 -4.68
N ASP A 111 12.71 -3.38 -5.82
CA ASP A 111 14.10 -3.35 -6.25
C ASP A 111 14.95 -2.34 -5.47
N GLY A 112 16.27 -2.32 -5.71
CA GLY A 112 17.19 -1.41 -5.04
C GLY A 112 16.95 0.08 -5.32
N ALA A 113 16.22 0.41 -6.37
CA ALA A 113 15.82 1.77 -6.73
C ALA A 113 14.45 2.17 -6.16
N GLY A 114 13.81 1.32 -5.37
CA GLY A 114 12.49 1.57 -4.78
C GLY A 114 11.34 1.42 -5.78
N ARG A 115 11.50 0.55 -6.78
CA ARG A 115 10.48 0.27 -7.80
C ARG A 115 9.91 -1.13 -7.61
N ILE A 116 8.66 -1.29 -7.98
CA ILE A 116 7.97 -2.57 -8.06
C ILE A 116 7.49 -2.84 -9.48
N LEU A 117 7.36 -4.11 -9.83
CA LEU A 117 6.78 -4.53 -11.11
C LEU A 117 5.28 -4.76 -10.92
N ILE A 118 4.46 -4.11 -11.74
CA ILE A 118 3.02 -4.34 -11.76
C ILE A 118 2.71 -5.48 -12.72
N PRO A 119 2.11 -6.59 -12.27
CA PRO A 119 1.71 -7.69 -13.16
C PRO A 119 0.74 -7.24 -14.25
N ASP A 120 0.85 -7.85 -15.43
CA ASP A 120 0.03 -7.48 -16.60
C ASP A 120 -1.46 -7.52 -16.32
N PHE A 121 -1.96 -8.59 -15.74
CA PHE A 121 -3.39 -8.74 -15.47
C PHE A 121 -3.91 -7.69 -14.47
N GLN A 122 -3.08 -7.24 -13.54
CA GLN A 122 -3.44 -6.17 -12.60
C GLN A 122 -3.42 -4.81 -13.30
N LYS A 123 -2.43 -4.56 -14.15
CA LYS A 123 -2.38 -3.36 -14.98
C LYS A 123 -3.62 -3.24 -15.87
N GLU A 124 -4.02 -4.33 -16.52
CA GLU A 124 -5.22 -4.40 -17.34
C GLU A 124 -6.49 -4.18 -16.51
N PHE A 125 -6.62 -4.86 -15.38
CA PHE A 125 -7.77 -4.72 -14.49
C PHE A 125 -8.01 -3.27 -14.08
N ALA A 126 -6.96 -2.56 -13.65
CA ALA A 126 -7.04 -1.16 -13.23
C ALA A 126 -6.95 -0.17 -14.40
N SER A 127 -6.79 -0.67 -15.63
CA SER A 127 -6.61 0.15 -16.84
C SER A 127 -5.49 1.19 -16.70
N LEU A 128 -4.39 0.80 -16.03
CA LEU A 128 -3.28 1.70 -15.79
C LEU A 128 -2.56 2.05 -17.09
N LYS A 129 -2.38 3.33 -17.32
CA LYS A 129 -1.60 3.89 -18.41
C LYS A 129 -0.26 4.40 -17.88
N GLU A 130 0.33 5.33 -18.55
CA GLU A 130 1.64 5.89 -18.20
C GLU A 130 1.61 6.62 -16.86
N LYS A 131 0.61 7.47 -16.62
CA LYS A 131 0.49 8.23 -15.38
C LYS A 131 -0.46 7.55 -14.41
N VAL A 132 0.02 7.33 -13.21
CA VAL A 132 -0.71 6.70 -12.13
C VAL A 132 -0.69 7.57 -10.87
N VAL A 133 -1.72 7.43 -10.07
CA VAL A 133 -1.83 8.09 -8.76
C VAL A 133 -1.73 7.03 -7.68
N LEU A 134 -0.87 7.31 -6.70
CA LEU A 134 -0.73 6.54 -5.48
C LEU A 134 -1.43 7.29 -4.35
N ALA A 135 -2.51 6.75 -3.85
CA ALA A 135 -3.29 7.33 -2.76
C ALA A 135 -3.11 6.49 -1.49
N GLY A 136 -2.56 7.10 -0.45
CA GLY A 136 -2.42 6.46 0.87
C GLY A 136 -3.73 6.50 1.65
N LEU A 137 -4.17 5.35 2.11
CA LEU A 137 -5.42 5.18 2.88
C LEU A 137 -5.16 4.47 4.22
N ASN A 138 -4.15 4.88 4.94
CA ASN A 138 -3.75 4.42 6.25
C ASN A 138 -3.17 2.99 6.28
N ASP A 139 -3.96 1.98 5.99
CA ASP A 139 -3.57 0.56 6.01
C ASP A 139 -3.10 0.04 4.65
N ARG A 140 -3.31 0.82 3.60
CA ARG A 140 -2.96 0.46 2.22
C ARG A 140 -2.63 1.67 1.37
N VAL A 141 -2.06 1.41 0.23
CA VAL A 141 -1.94 2.39 -0.87
C VAL A 141 -2.80 1.90 -2.02
N GLU A 142 -3.60 2.78 -2.58
CA GLU A 142 -4.35 2.51 -3.80
C GLU A 142 -3.58 3.02 -5.02
N VAL A 143 -3.58 2.23 -6.10
CA VAL A 143 -2.98 2.59 -7.38
C VAL A 143 -4.08 2.80 -8.39
N TRP A 144 -4.16 4.00 -8.90
CA TRP A 144 -5.17 4.44 -9.86
C TRP A 144 -4.55 4.91 -11.16
N ASP A 145 -5.22 4.71 -12.26
CA ASP A 145 -4.95 5.51 -13.46
C ASP A 145 -5.29 6.98 -13.17
N GLU A 146 -4.42 7.90 -13.59
CA GLU A 146 -4.56 9.33 -13.24
C GLU A 146 -5.91 9.89 -13.69
N SER A 147 -6.36 9.57 -14.89
CA SER A 147 -7.63 10.09 -15.41
C SER A 147 -8.83 9.57 -14.64
N ARG A 148 -8.80 8.29 -14.26
CA ARG A 148 -9.84 7.68 -13.41
C ARG A 148 -9.88 8.27 -12.02
N TRP A 149 -8.72 8.51 -11.43
CA TRP A 149 -8.62 9.15 -10.13
C TRP A 149 -9.23 10.56 -10.13
N LYS A 150 -8.90 11.37 -11.14
CA LYS A 150 -9.47 12.71 -11.31
C LYS A 150 -11.00 12.68 -11.42
N SER A 151 -11.54 11.75 -12.21
CA SER A 151 -12.99 11.58 -12.35
C SER A 151 -13.66 11.12 -11.05
N TYR A 152 -13.00 10.20 -10.33
CA TYR A 152 -13.48 9.71 -9.04
C TYR A 152 -13.51 10.84 -8.00
N LYS A 153 -12.43 11.63 -7.88
CA LYS A 153 -12.36 12.78 -6.98
C LYS A 153 -13.46 13.79 -7.25
N LYS A 154 -13.68 14.16 -8.50
CA LYS A 154 -14.76 15.07 -8.89
C LYS A 154 -16.12 14.58 -8.40
N ARG A 155 -16.38 13.28 -8.51
CA ARG A 155 -17.64 12.67 -8.07
C ARG A 155 -17.82 12.76 -6.56
N ILE A 156 -16.79 12.39 -5.79
CA ILE A 156 -16.87 12.43 -4.32
C ILE A 156 -16.91 13.86 -3.78
N GLU A 157 -16.18 14.79 -4.36
CA GLU A 157 -16.21 16.21 -3.99
C GLU A 157 -17.61 16.82 -4.24
N GLY A 158 -18.24 16.47 -5.36
CA GLY A 158 -19.60 16.91 -5.65
C GLY A 158 -20.70 16.25 -4.81
N GLN A 159 -20.37 15.23 -4.02
CA GLN A 159 -21.30 14.59 -3.07
C GLN A 159 -21.14 15.13 -1.65
N ALA A 160 -20.11 15.94 -1.39
CA ALA A 160 -19.80 16.50 -0.09
C ALA A 160 -20.55 17.82 0.20
N ASP A 161 -21.22 18.39 -0.81
CA ASP A 161 -22.11 19.56 -0.71
C ASP A 161 -23.58 19.10 -0.49
#